data_5159c9ded763b78682e326c2764b7b3b
#
_entry.id   5159c9ded763b78682e326c2764b7b3b
#
_cell.length_a   1.000
_cell.length_b   1.000
_cell.length_c   1.000
_cell.angle_alpha   90.00
_cell.angle_beta   90.00
_cell.angle_gamma   90.00
#
_symmetry.space_group_name_H-M   'P 1'
#
loop_
_entity.id
_entity.type
_entity.pdbx_description
1 polymer ?
#
loop_
_entity_poly.entity_id
_entity_poly.type
_entity_poly.pdbx_seq_one_letter_code
_entity_poly.pdbx_strand_id
1 'polypeptide(L)'
;MHWIDPNCLQETRGTVTQFLLNPHGELDGFVLGKNKQVHFPPHMSKQVAKHIGIGDQVKVRGVKPRSADIVAAVLLTSSSGVAILDEGPHHDGEKHEKPHVEKRPMEVTGEVKLSLYGPKGELRGALLTSGTSIRMPPHAAAELVSYLEPGAHIQVWGHGVKNKYGHTIEVDDIAELIDADSAEARVE
;
A
#
# COMPACT_ATOMS: atom_id res chain seq x y z
N MET A 1 -20.51 -14.72 9.26
CA MET A 1 -19.80 -13.45 9.00
C MET A 1 -20.64 -12.34 9.63
N HIS A 2 -20.09 -11.67 10.64
CA HIS A 2 -20.83 -10.56 11.25
C HIS A 2 -20.74 -9.35 10.33
N TRP A 3 -21.88 -8.90 9.88
CA TRP A 3 -21.95 -7.70 9.07
C TRP A 3 -21.70 -6.48 9.98
N ILE A 4 -20.69 -5.69 9.60
CA ILE A 4 -20.36 -4.48 10.35
C ILE A 4 -21.08 -3.30 9.69
N ASP A 5 -21.92 -2.60 10.48
CA ASP A 5 -22.55 -1.37 10.01
C ASP A 5 -21.47 -0.29 9.83
N PRO A 6 -21.22 0.19 8.61
CA PRO A 6 -20.21 1.22 8.39
C PRO A 6 -20.43 2.50 9.19
N ASN A 7 -21.69 2.82 9.52
CA ASN A 7 -22.01 4.02 10.28
C ASN A 7 -21.52 3.95 11.73
N CYS A 8 -21.21 2.76 12.24
CA CYS A 8 -20.66 2.56 13.58
C CYS A 8 -19.13 2.68 13.61
N LEU A 9 -18.48 2.79 12.46
CA LEU A 9 -17.03 2.89 12.36
C LEU A 9 -16.56 4.34 12.39
N GLN A 10 -15.36 4.55 12.93
CA GLN A 10 -14.76 5.88 12.94
C GLN A 10 -14.51 6.37 11.51
N GLU A 11 -14.73 7.67 11.30
CA GLU A 11 -14.45 8.33 10.04
C GLU A 11 -13.07 9.00 10.09
N THR A 12 -12.29 8.76 9.05
CA THR A 12 -11.02 9.43 8.81
C THR A 12 -11.15 10.22 7.51
N ARG A 13 -10.70 11.45 7.52
CA ARG A 13 -10.72 12.34 6.34
C ARG A 13 -9.31 12.76 5.96
N GLY A 14 -9.10 12.96 4.70
CA GLY A 14 -7.82 13.48 4.22
C GLY A 14 -7.75 13.57 2.71
N THR A 15 -6.62 14.08 2.24
CA THR A 15 -6.32 14.22 0.81
C THR A 15 -5.49 13.05 0.35
N VAL A 16 -5.89 12.40 -0.74
CA VAL A 16 -5.14 11.31 -1.34
C VAL A 16 -3.87 11.87 -1.97
N THR A 17 -2.72 11.45 -1.48
CA THR A 17 -1.42 11.91 -1.97
C THR A 17 -0.71 10.87 -2.81
N GLN A 18 -1.04 9.59 -2.64
CA GLN A 18 -0.42 8.51 -3.37
C GLN A 18 -1.29 7.26 -3.34
N PHE A 19 -1.32 6.53 -4.46
CA PHE A 19 -1.92 5.20 -4.52
C PHE A 19 -0.90 4.13 -4.16
N LEU A 20 -1.41 3.04 -3.60
CA LEU A 20 -0.62 1.85 -3.29
C LEU A 20 -1.12 0.69 -4.15
N LEU A 21 -0.19 -0.03 -4.74
CA LEU A 21 -0.49 -1.16 -5.62
C LEU A 21 -0.10 -2.48 -4.97
N ASN A 22 -0.93 -3.50 -5.20
CA ASN A 22 -0.57 -4.87 -4.87
C ASN A 22 0.38 -5.44 -5.94
N PRO A 23 0.95 -6.66 -5.75
CA PRO A 23 1.86 -7.24 -6.74
C PRO A 23 1.25 -7.52 -8.11
N HIS A 24 -0.09 -7.45 -8.24
CA HIS A 24 -0.79 -7.63 -9.51
C HIS A 24 -1.09 -6.31 -10.23
N GLY A 25 -0.67 -5.18 -9.66
CA GLY A 25 -0.91 -3.86 -10.23
C GLY A 25 -2.28 -3.27 -9.94
N GLU A 26 -3.07 -3.92 -9.09
CA GLU A 26 -4.35 -3.39 -8.64
C GLU A 26 -4.16 -2.44 -7.46
N LEU A 27 -5.02 -1.43 -7.36
CA LEU A 27 -5.05 -0.58 -6.18
C LEU A 27 -5.52 -1.38 -4.97
N ASP A 28 -4.77 -1.35 -3.90
CA ASP A 28 -5.15 -1.97 -2.62
C ASP A 28 -5.04 -1.00 -1.44
N GLY A 29 -4.79 0.26 -1.72
CA GLY A 29 -4.72 1.30 -0.71
C GLY A 29 -4.33 2.65 -1.27
N PHE A 30 -4.27 3.63 -0.39
CA PHE A 30 -3.71 4.94 -0.67
C PHE A 30 -3.19 5.59 0.61
N VAL A 31 -2.41 6.64 0.43
CA VAL A 31 -1.91 7.45 1.55
C VAL A 31 -2.71 8.75 1.60
N LEU A 32 -3.22 9.07 2.79
CA LEU A 32 -3.86 10.35 3.08
C LEU A 32 -2.83 11.27 3.76
N GLY A 33 -2.68 12.47 3.21
CA GLY A 33 -1.69 13.41 3.73
C GLY A 33 -0.27 12.86 3.60
N LYS A 34 0.50 12.96 4.68
CA LYS A 34 1.91 12.56 4.67
C LYS A 34 2.12 11.06 4.90
N ASN A 35 1.37 10.48 5.83
CA ASN A 35 1.68 9.14 6.34
C ASN A 35 0.48 8.31 6.78
N LYS A 36 -0.73 8.76 6.55
CA LYS A 36 -1.93 7.99 6.93
C LYS A 36 -2.23 6.94 5.86
N GLN A 37 -1.95 5.69 6.17
CA GLN A 37 -2.19 4.59 5.25
C GLN A 37 -3.62 4.09 5.35
N VAL A 38 -4.27 3.95 4.21
CA VAL A 38 -5.59 3.32 4.09
C VAL A 38 -5.45 2.08 3.22
N HIS A 39 -5.93 0.96 3.71
CA HIS A 39 -5.97 -0.30 2.99
C HIS A 39 -7.41 -0.65 2.61
N PHE A 40 -7.60 -1.16 1.41
CA PHE A 40 -8.89 -1.71 0.97
C PHE A 40 -8.66 -2.96 0.13
N PRO A 41 -9.67 -3.86 0.04
CA PRO A 41 -9.53 -5.06 -0.77
C PRO A 41 -9.36 -4.76 -2.26
N PRO A 42 -8.55 -5.53 -3.00
CA PRO A 42 -8.32 -5.28 -4.43
C PRO A 42 -9.56 -5.30 -5.32
N HIS A 43 -10.63 -5.99 -4.90
CA HIS A 43 -11.86 -5.98 -5.68
C HIS A 43 -12.53 -4.60 -5.74
N MET A 44 -12.15 -3.67 -4.86
CA MET A 44 -12.62 -2.28 -4.90
C MET A 44 -11.80 -1.40 -5.84
N SER A 45 -10.69 -1.91 -6.39
CA SER A 45 -9.72 -1.16 -7.17
C SER A 45 -10.36 -0.37 -8.32
N LYS A 46 -11.22 -1.02 -9.11
CA LYS A 46 -11.86 -0.38 -10.27
C LYS A 46 -12.74 0.80 -9.87
N GLN A 47 -13.52 0.63 -8.81
CA GLN A 47 -14.40 1.71 -8.32
C GLN A 47 -13.59 2.86 -7.74
N VAL A 48 -12.55 2.54 -6.98
CA VAL A 48 -11.65 3.57 -6.43
C VAL A 48 -10.98 4.34 -7.56
N ALA A 49 -10.42 3.65 -8.54
CA ALA A 49 -9.75 4.29 -9.68
C ALA A 49 -10.70 5.19 -10.48
N LYS A 50 -11.98 4.83 -10.55
CA LYS A 50 -12.98 5.59 -11.30
C LYS A 50 -13.41 6.88 -10.57
N HIS A 51 -13.48 6.85 -9.25
CA HIS A 51 -14.09 7.94 -8.47
C HIS A 51 -13.12 8.72 -7.61
N ILE A 52 -11.93 8.22 -7.35
CA ILE A 52 -10.94 8.84 -6.46
C ILE A 52 -9.63 9.03 -7.22
N GLY A 53 -9.07 10.22 -7.15
CA GLY A 53 -7.79 10.56 -7.77
C GLY A 53 -6.84 11.23 -6.77
N ILE A 54 -5.59 11.36 -7.18
CA ILE A 54 -4.58 12.09 -6.40
C ILE A 54 -5.04 13.54 -6.25
N GLY A 55 -4.98 14.07 -5.03
CA GLY A 55 -5.44 15.43 -4.70
C GLY A 55 -6.88 15.51 -4.23
N ASP A 56 -7.65 14.43 -4.36
CA ASP A 56 -9.03 14.40 -3.89
C ASP A 56 -9.10 14.27 -2.37
N GLN A 57 -10.08 14.97 -1.79
CA GLN A 57 -10.42 14.74 -0.39
C GLN A 57 -11.41 13.60 -0.29
N VAL A 58 -11.13 12.66 0.60
CA VAL A 58 -11.97 11.48 0.79
C VAL A 58 -12.30 11.28 2.26
N LYS A 59 -13.39 10.58 2.49
CA LYS A 59 -13.79 10.12 3.82
C LYS A 59 -13.68 8.61 3.84
N VAL A 60 -13.10 8.09 4.92
CA VAL A 60 -12.88 6.65 5.08
C VAL A 60 -13.47 6.20 6.39
N ARG A 61 -14.30 5.19 6.35
CA ARG A 61 -14.78 4.49 7.55
C ARG A 61 -14.21 3.09 7.54
N GLY A 62 -13.56 2.71 8.62
CA GLY A 62 -12.92 1.41 8.66
C GLY A 62 -12.42 1.05 10.04
N VAL A 63 -11.72 -0.08 10.10
CA VAL A 63 -11.17 -0.66 11.31
C VAL A 63 -9.70 -0.24 11.43
N LYS A 64 -9.31 0.18 12.62
CA LYS A 64 -7.91 0.51 12.94
C LYS A 64 -7.30 -0.64 13.75
N PRO A 65 -6.38 -1.42 13.18
CA PRO A 65 -5.69 -2.43 13.97
C PRO A 65 -4.79 -1.79 15.03
N ARG A 66 -4.59 -2.47 16.15
CA ARG A 66 -3.79 -1.95 17.26
C ARG A 66 -2.30 -1.88 16.97
N SER A 67 -1.84 -2.74 16.09
CA SER A 67 -0.40 -2.93 15.82
C SER A 67 0.19 -1.93 14.82
N ALA A 68 -0.65 -1.16 14.13
CA ALA A 68 -0.17 -0.24 13.10
C ALA A 68 -1.12 0.94 12.92
N ASP A 69 -0.58 2.08 12.51
CA ASP A 69 -1.38 3.28 12.25
C ASP A 69 -1.90 3.27 10.80
N ILE A 70 -2.87 2.39 10.58
CA ILE A 70 -3.55 2.25 9.29
C ILE A 70 -5.05 2.16 9.50
N VAL A 71 -5.80 2.36 8.43
CA VAL A 71 -7.24 2.12 8.40
C VAL A 71 -7.54 1.05 7.36
N ALA A 72 -8.13 -0.06 7.81
CA ALA A 72 -8.69 -1.06 6.90
C ALA A 72 -10.10 -0.59 6.52
N ALA A 73 -10.23 -0.06 5.31
CA ALA A 73 -11.46 0.62 4.88
C ALA A 73 -12.60 -0.36 4.65
N VAL A 74 -13.77 0.01 5.12
CA VAL A 74 -15.04 -0.67 4.82
C VAL A 74 -15.89 0.19 3.91
N LEU A 75 -15.83 1.51 4.08
CA LEU A 75 -16.57 2.46 3.25
C LEU A 75 -15.67 3.63 2.89
N LEU A 76 -15.59 3.93 1.61
CA LEU A 76 -14.90 5.08 1.07
C LEU A 76 -15.93 6.04 0.47
N THR A 77 -15.81 7.33 0.72
CA THR A 77 -16.65 8.34 0.10
C THR A 77 -15.76 9.31 -0.67
N SER A 78 -16.00 9.42 -1.97
CA SER A 78 -15.25 10.32 -2.84
C SER A 78 -15.58 11.78 -2.58
N SER A 79 -14.77 12.69 -3.13
CA SER A 79 -15.04 14.14 -3.04
C SER A 79 -16.37 14.55 -3.69
N SER A 80 -16.84 13.78 -4.67
CA SER A 80 -18.13 13.99 -5.32
C SER A 80 -19.31 13.33 -4.60
N GLY A 81 -19.05 12.65 -3.47
CA GLY A 81 -20.09 12.02 -2.66
C GLY A 81 -20.41 10.57 -3.03
N VAL A 82 -19.64 9.96 -3.92
CA VAL A 82 -19.85 8.55 -4.29
C VAL A 82 -19.36 7.64 -3.16
N ALA A 83 -20.23 6.76 -2.70
CA ALA A 83 -19.91 5.78 -1.67
C ALA A 83 -19.45 4.47 -2.30
N ILE A 84 -18.29 3.98 -1.86
CA ILE A 84 -17.72 2.70 -2.29
C ILE A 84 -17.64 1.81 -1.05
N LEU A 85 -18.48 0.80 -1.02
CA LEU A 85 -18.61 -0.11 0.12
C LEU A 85 -17.93 -1.43 -0.18
N ASP A 86 -17.20 -1.96 0.82
CA ASP A 86 -16.69 -3.33 0.76
C ASP A 86 -17.85 -4.28 1.09
N GLU A 87 -18.45 -4.82 0.05
CA GLU A 87 -19.56 -5.78 0.15
C GLU A 87 -19.08 -7.22 0.39
N GLY A 88 -17.77 -7.39 0.55
CA GLY A 88 -17.16 -8.70 0.68
C GLY A 88 -17.04 -9.41 -0.67
N PRO A 89 -16.52 -10.63 -0.68
CA PRO A 89 -16.45 -11.40 -1.92
C PRO A 89 -17.86 -11.65 -2.45
N HIS A 90 -18.08 -11.26 -3.71
CA HIS A 90 -19.40 -11.41 -4.35
C HIS A 90 -19.86 -12.86 -4.33
N HIS A 91 -21.06 -13.08 -3.80
CA HIS A 91 -21.68 -14.40 -3.74
C HIS A 91 -22.23 -14.87 -5.10
N ASP A 92 -22.22 -14.01 -6.11
CA ASP A 92 -22.85 -14.25 -7.40
C ASP A 92 -22.00 -15.06 -8.39
N GLY A 93 -20.98 -15.75 -7.90
CA GLY A 93 -20.16 -16.60 -8.76
C GLY A 93 -19.13 -15.86 -9.60
N GLU A 94 -19.14 -14.55 -9.59
CA GLU A 94 -18.07 -13.75 -10.19
C GLU A 94 -16.88 -13.75 -9.24
N LYS A 95 -15.94 -14.62 -9.51
CA LYS A 95 -14.66 -14.59 -8.84
C LYS A 95 -13.95 -13.32 -9.31
N HIS A 96 -13.42 -12.56 -8.36
CA HIS A 96 -12.51 -11.48 -8.69
C HIS A 96 -11.29 -12.10 -9.38
N GLU A 97 -11.25 -12.01 -10.70
CA GLU A 97 -10.12 -12.49 -11.47
C GLU A 97 -8.97 -11.51 -11.27
N LYS A 98 -7.87 -12.01 -10.74
CA LYS A 98 -6.64 -11.22 -10.66
C LYS A 98 -6.19 -10.89 -12.08
N PRO A 99 -5.87 -9.63 -12.37
CA PRO A 99 -5.39 -9.29 -13.71
C PRO A 99 -4.16 -10.11 -14.04
N HIS A 100 -4.13 -10.64 -15.26
CA HIS A 100 -2.95 -11.34 -15.76
C HIS A 100 -1.92 -10.27 -16.16
N VAL A 101 -1.08 -9.89 -15.22
CA VAL A 101 -0.06 -8.87 -15.43
C VAL A 101 1.30 -9.54 -15.51
N GLU A 102 2.03 -9.24 -16.58
CA GLU A 102 3.39 -9.73 -16.73
C GLU A 102 4.31 -8.97 -15.78
N LYS A 103 4.87 -9.69 -14.82
CA LYS A 103 5.86 -9.15 -13.89
C LYS A 103 7.23 -9.16 -14.56
N ARG A 104 7.96 -8.07 -14.44
CA ARG A 104 9.30 -7.93 -15.00
C ARG A 104 10.35 -7.89 -13.90
N PRO A 105 11.56 -8.41 -14.14
CA PRO A 105 12.66 -8.22 -13.22
C PRO A 105 12.93 -6.73 -13.04
N MET A 106 13.07 -6.29 -11.81
CA MET A 106 13.28 -4.89 -11.46
C MET A 106 14.29 -4.75 -10.35
N GLU A 107 15.00 -3.64 -10.40
CA GLU A 107 15.91 -3.21 -9.34
C GLU A 107 15.58 -1.77 -9.01
N VAL A 108 15.49 -1.46 -7.72
CA VAL A 108 15.26 -0.09 -7.27
C VAL A 108 16.08 0.22 -6.03
N THR A 109 16.56 1.45 -5.96
CA THR A 109 17.21 2.00 -4.77
C THR A 109 16.43 3.20 -4.29
N GLY A 110 16.41 3.41 -2.99
CA GLY A 110 15.74 4.57 -2.44
C GLY A 110 15.64 4.56 -0.93
N GLU A 111 15.08 5.64 -0.42
CA GLU A 111 14.81 5.83 1.00
C GLU A 111 13.37 5.43 1.30
N VAL A 112 13.17 4.70 2.40
CA VAL A 112 11.85 4.33 2.87
C VAL A 112 11.14 5.56 3.44
N LYS A 113 9.96 5.85 2.93
CA LYS A 113 9.07 6.89 3.43
C LYS A 113 8.14 6.36 4.51
N LEU A 114 7.52 5.20 4.27
CA LEU A 114 6.55 4.57 5.17
C LEU A 114 6.74 3.05 5.14
N SER A 115 6.51 2.42 6.29
CA SER A 115 6.28 0.98 6.33
C SER A 115 4.87 0.68 5.84
N LEU A 116 4.69 -0.37 5.05
CA LEU A 116 3.39 -0.79 4.54
C LEU A 116 2.85 -1.98 5.33
N TYR A 117 1.59 -1.88 5.73
CA TYR A 117 0.93 -2.87 6.56
C TYR A 117 -0.29 -3.45 5.84
N GLY A 118 -0.61 -4.70 6.15
CA GLY A 118 -1.85 -5.32 5.73
C GLY A 118 -3.03 -4.96 6.63
N PRO A 119 -4.23 -5.47 6.30
CA PRO A 119 -5.47 -5.05 7.00
C PRO A 119 -5.54 -5.45 8.47
N LYS A 120 -4.70 -6.41 8.89
CA LYS A 120 -4.61 -6.82 10.29
C LYS A 120 -3.47 -6.14 11.05
N GLY A 121 -2.78 -5.20 10.41
CA GLY A 121 -1.64 -4.51 10.98
C GLY A 121 -0.32 -5.23 10.83
N GLU A 122 -0.26 -6.32 10.07
CA GLU A 122 0.97 -7.04 9.77
C GLU A 122 1.85 -6.27 8.79
N LEU A 123 3.16 -6.22 9.06
CA LEU A 123 4.11 -5.57 8.15
C LEU A 123 4.21 -6.36 6.85
N ARG A 124 4.13 -5.67 5.72
CA ARG A 124 4.14 -6.28 4.39
C ARG A 124 5.10 -5.66 3.41
N GLY A 125 5.84 -4.65 3.82
CA GLY A 125 6.78 -3.99 2.94
C GLY A 125 6.98 -2.53 3.29
N ALA A 126 7.29 -1.73 2.29
CA ALA A 126 7.59 -0.32 2.47
C ALA A 126 7.21 0.48 1.22
N LEU A 127 6.96 1.77 1.44
CA LEU A 127 6.81 2.75 0.38
C LEU A 127 8.06 3.60 0.33
N LEU A 128 8.70 3.66 -0.83
CA LEU A 128 9.87 4.51 -1.04
C LEU A 128 9.46 5.96 -1.34
N THR A 129 10.36 6.89 -1.07
CA THR A 129 10.14 8.31 -1.37
C THR A 129 9.91 8.57 -2.85
N SER A 130 10.40 7.68 -3.73
CA SER A 130 10.15 7.73 -5.17
C SER A 130 8.73 7.35 -5.57
N GLY A 131 7.95 6.77 -4.66
CA GLY A 131 6.60 6.29 -4.93
C GLY A 131 6.50 4.80 -5.22
N THR A 132 7.62 4.09 -5.23
CA THR A 132 7.63 2.64 -5.46
C THR A 132 7.19 1.92 -4.20
N SER A 133 6.24 1.00 -4.34
CA SER A 133 5.82 0.09 -3.26
C SER A 133 6.65 -1.18 -3.30
N ILE A 134 7.18 -1.57 -2.17
CA ILE A 134 7.91 -2.83 -1.99
C ILE A 134 7.01 -3.77 -1.23
N ARG A 135 6.82 -4.96 -1.74
CA ARG A 135 5.92 -5.96 -1.14
C ARG A 135 6.65 -7.27 -0.88
N MET A 136 6.34 -7.87 0.25
CA MET A 136 6.86 -9.18 0.63
C MET A 136 5.89 -9.89 1.56
N PRO A 137 6.01 -11.22 1.70
CA PRO A 137 5.17 -11.94 2.67
C PRO A 137 5.42 -11.49 4.10
N PRO A 138 4.42 -11.57 4.99
CA PRO A 138 4.57 -11.10 6.38
C PRO A 138 5.74 -11.74 7.14
N HIS A 139 6.02 -13.04 6.91
CA HIS A 139 7.13 -13.71 7.57
C HIS A 139 8.49 -13.14 7.14
N ALA A 140 8.64 -12.77 5.88
CA ALA A 140 9.87 -12.13 5.40
C ALA A 140 9.98 -10.70 5.94
N ALA A 141 8.89 -9.95 5.94
CA ALA A 141 8.86 -8.60 6.47
C ALA A 141 9.22 -8.55 7.96
N ALA A 142 8.79 -9.53 8.74
CA ALA A 142 9.10 -9.62 10.16
C ALA A 142 10.60 -9.77 10.42
N GLU A 143 11.34 -10.42 9.53
CA GLU A 143 12.78 -10.58 9.62
C GLU A 143 13.55 -9.35 9.14
N LEU A 144 12.91 -8.48 8.37
CA LEU A 144 13.53 -7.35 7.68
C LEU A 144 13.02 -6.00 8.18
N VAL A 145 12.52 -5.93 9.40
CA VAL A 145 11.92 -4.71 9.96
C VAL A 145 12.84 -3.50 9.82
N SER A 146 14.13 -3.65 10.10
CA SER A 146 15.09 -2.54 10.04
C SER A 146 15.28 -1.98 8.62
N TYR A 147 15.06 -2.81 7.60
CA TYR A 147 15.14 -2.37 6.20
C TYR A 147 13.88 -1.65 5.74
N LEU A 148 12.78 -1.80 6.46
CA LEU A 148 11.47 -1.30 6.09
C LEU A 148 11.00 -0.11 6.92
N GLU A 149 11.85 0.37 7.83
CA GLU A 149 11.57 1.53 8.66
C GLU A 149 11.77 2.83 7.89
N PRO A 150 10.94 3.87 8.16
CA PRO A 150 11.16 5.18 7.55
C PRO A 150 12.58 5.70 7.78
N GLY A 151 13.19 6.18 6.71
CA GLY A 151 14.56 6.66 6.73
C GLY A 151 15.62 5.64 6.31
N ALA A 152 15.26 4.37 6.20
CA ALA A 152 16.18 3.34 5.73
C ALA A 152 16.51 3.53 4.25
N HIS A 153 17.79 3.43 3.89
CA HIS A 153 18.23 3.46 2.51
C HIS A 153 18.48 2.04 2.04
N ILE A 154 17.77 1.61 1.02
CA ILE A 154 17.78 0.22 0.60
C ILE A 154 17.91 0.07 -0.91
N GLN A 155 18.41 -1.09 -1.30
CA GLN A 155 18.42 -1.56 -2.69
C GLN A 155 17.60 -2.85 -2.72
N VAL A 156 16.71 -2.95 -3.68
CA VAL A 156 15.75 -4.05 -3.78
C VAL A 156 15.82 -4.65 -5.18
N TRP A 157 15.86 -5.98 -5.23
CA TRP A 157 15.74 -6.75 -6.46
C TRP A 157 14.49 -7.59 -6.37
N GLY A 158 13.76 -7.66 -7.46
CA GLY A 158 12.55 -8.46 -7.48
C GLY A 158 11.86 -8.42 -8.83
N HIS A 159 10.59 -8.75 -8.82
CA HIS A 159 9.73 -8.73 -9.99
C HIS A 159 8.58 -7.79 -9.72
N GLY A 160 8.26 -6.95 -10.68
CA GLY A 160 7.27 -5.92 -10.42
C GLY A 160 6.44 -5.51 -11.61
N VAL A 161 5.53 -4.58 -11.31
CA VAL A 161 4.59 -4.02 -12.26
C VAL A 161 4.64 -2.51 -12.15
N LYS A 162 4.62 -1.84 -13.28
CA LYS A 162 4.50 -0.39 -13.37
C LYS A 162 3.29 -0.04 -14.23
N ASN A 163 2.43 0.83 -13.71
CA ASN A 163 1.28 1.32 -14.46
C ASN A 163 1.02 2.80 -14.15
N LYS A 164 -0.06 3.35 -14.67
CA LYS A 164 -0.40 4.78 -14.48
C LYS A 164 -0.65 5.19 -13.03
N TYR A 165 -0.90 4.25 -12.14
CA TYR A 165 -1.16 4.52 -10.72
C TYR A 165 0.09 4.45 -9.85
N GLY A 166 1.13 3.78 -10.32
CA GLY A 166 2.37 3.65 -9.57
C GLY A 166 3.22 2.47 -9.99
N HIS A 167 4.11 2.09 -9.10
CA HIS A 167 5.11 1.06 -9.32
C HIS A 167 5.18 0.18 -8.07
N THR A 168 5.12 -1.12 -8.25
CA THR A 168 5.21 -2.09 -7.16
C THR A 168 6.22 -3.18 -7.49
N ILE A 169 7.00 -3.60 -6.50
CA ILE A 169 7.98 -4.67 -6.62
C ILE A 169 7.72 -5.71 -5.56
N GLU A 170 7.61 -6.96 -5.98
CA GLU A 170 7.62 -8.11 -5.10
C GLU A 170 9.08 -8.51 -4.87
N VAL A 171 9.53 -8.45 -3.63
CA VAL A 171 10.95 -8.54 -3.27
C VAL A 171 11.47 -9.96 -3.37
N ASP A 172 12.55 -10.16 -4.13
CA ASP A 172 13.32 -11.40 -4.12
C ASP A 172 14.56 -11.26 -3.23
N ASP A 173 15.18 -10.07 -3.20
CA ASP A 173 16.34 -9.78 -2.36
C ASP A 173 16.37 -8.30 -1.98
N ILE A 174 16.97 -7.99 -0.85
CA ILE A 174 17.06 -6.64 -0.33
C ILE A 174 18.41 -6.44 0.38
N ALA A 175 18.99 -5.25 0.20
CA ALA A 175 20.21 -4.87 0.87
C ALA A 175 20.07 -3.46 1.45
N GLU A 176 20.74 -3.23 2.56
CA GLU A 176 20.87 -1.90 3.12
C GLU A 176 21.94 -1.12 2.35
N LEU A 177 21.61 0.09 1.92
CA LEU A 177 22.59 0.98 1.32
C LEU A 177 23.22 1.84 2.39
N ILE A 178 24.53 1.83 2.40
CA ILE A 178 25.30 2.77 3.21
C ILE A 178 25.26 4.09 2.47
N ASP A 179 24.87 5.17 3.17
CA ASP A 179 24.89 6.51 2.61
C ASP A 179 26.25 6.81 1.96
N ALA A 180 26.23 7.41 0.77
CA ALA A 180 27.45 7.72 0.01
C ALA A 180 28.48 8.52 0.84
N ASP A 181 28.02 9.46 1.65
CA ASP A 181 28.90 10.24 2.54
C ASP A 181 29.52 9.35 3.62
N SER A 182 28.75 8.44 4.19
CA SER A 182 29.26 7.48 5.16
C SER A 182 30.20 6.47 4.52
N ALA A 183 29.92 6.05 3.28
CA ALA A 183 30.79 5.13 2.53
C ALA A 183 32.14 5.79 2.20
N GLU A 184 32.13 7.04 1.79
CA GLU A 184 33.37 7.80 1.53
C GLU A 184 34.19 7.97 2.80
N ALA A 185 33.54 8.22 3.93
CA ALA A 185 34.23 8.34 5.22
C ALA A 185 34.87 7.03 5.67
N ARG A 186 34.37 5.88 5.22
CA ARG A 186 34.89 4.55 5.57
C ARG A 186 35.96 4.05 4.64
N VAL A 187 36.08 4.60 3.46
CA VAL A 187 37.07 4.17 2.46
C VAL A 187 38.46 4.76 2.75
N GLU A 188 38.54 5.73 3.57
CA GLU A 188 39.83 6.32 3.98
C GLU A 188 40.65 5.39 4.88
#